data_fe9b8d077484623c5fe9e5d3af1a5133
#
_entry.id   fe9b8d077484623c5fe9e5d3af1a5133
#
_cell.length_a   1.000
_cell.length_b   1.000
_cell.length_c   1.000
_cell.angle_alpha   90.00
_cell.angle_beta   90.00
_cell.angle_gamma   90.00
#
_symmetry.space_group_name_H-M   'P 1'
#
loop_
_entity.id
_entity.type
_entity.pdbx_description
1 polymer ?
#
loop_
_entity_poly.entity_id
_entity_poly.type
_entity_poly.pdbx_seq_one_letter_code
_entity_poly.pdbx_strand_id
1 'polypeptide(L)'
;MNEPEISFFLKFFQFILKDEGWSFNVDIFDDKKNIFESDNPWMGNTAVARLLFKNEKKFSYHFPQYEIIKNELSEFSIFLNSGGVINNIFYISVNKFFFNLLNFVDKILIFLLPNIFALNRRIVLKKNK
;
A
#
# COMPACT_ATOMS: atom_id res chain seq x y z
N MET A 1 -1.02 8.58 6.44
CA MET A 1 -1.79 7.36 6.21
C MET A 1 -0.88 6.23 5.76
N ASN A 2 -1.25 5.01 6.04
CA ASN A 2 -0.57 3.82 5.59
C ASN A 2 -1.54 3.06 4.68
N GLU A 3 -1.12 2.76 3.47
CA GLU A 3 -1.96 2.14 2.45
C GLU A 3 -1.26 0.93 1.85
N PRO A 4 -1.97 -0.12 1.43
CA PRO A 4 -1.37 -1.24 0.73
C PRO A 4 -0.63 -0.78 -0.54
N GLU A 5 0.57 -1.33 -0.77
CA GLU A 5 1.32 -1.12 -2.01
C GLU A 5 1.31 -2.40 -2.85
N ILE A 6 0.85 -2.29 -4.08
CA ILE A 6 0.77 -3.43 -4.99
C ILE A 6 2.16 -3.84 -5.47
N SER A 7 2.79 -4.72 -4.72
CA SER A 7 4.03 -5.41 -5.08
C SER A 7 3.75 -6.84 -5.58
N PHE A 8 4.81 -7.54 -6.00
CA PHE A 8 4.69 -8.95 -6.36
C PHE A 8 4.17 -9.79 -5.20
N PHE A 9 4.74 -9.62 -4.01
CA PHE A 9 4.32 -10.40 -2.84
C PHE A 9 2.90 -10.04 -2.37
N LEU A 10 2.48 -8.77 -2.45
CA LEU A 10 1.09 -8.45 -2.11
C LEU A 10 0.11 -9.16 -3.04
N LYS A 11 0.36 -9.15 -4.36
CA LYS A 11 -0.47 -9.89 -5.33
C LYS A 11 -0.50 -11.38 -5.05
N PHE A 12 0.65 -11.97 -4.72
CA PHE A 12 0.77 -13.38 -4.39
C PHE A 12 -0.07 -13.74 -3.15
N PHE A 13 0.03 -12.94 -2.09
CA PHE A 13 -0.78 -13.15 -0.88
C PHE A 13 -2.27 -12.96 -1.13
N GLN A 14 -2.68 -11.92 -1.84
CA GLN A 14 -4.08 -11.70 -2.19
C GLN A 14 -4.65 -12.84 -3.05
N PHE A 15 -3.84 -13.38 -3.97
CA PHE A 15 -4.25 -14.53 -4.78
C PHE A 15 -4.48 -15.79 -3.93
N ILE A 16 -3.58 -16.10 -2.98
CA ILE A 16 -3.70 -17.27 -2.10
C ILE A 16 -4.88 -17.13 -1.12
N LEU A 17 -5.03 -15.94 -0.54
CA LEU A 17 -5.96 -15.71 0.56
C LEU A 17 -7.35 -15.29 0.06
N LYS A 18 -7.50 -15.07 -1.25
CA LYS A 18 -8.75 -14.63 -1.90
C LYS A 18 -9.33 -13.37 -1.24
N ASP A 19 -8.43 -12.47 -0.85
CA ASP A 19 -8.76 -11.21 -0.22
C ASP A 19 -9.02 -10.12 -1.25
N GLU A 20 -8.98 -8.84 -0.84
CA GLU A 20 -9.25 -7.69 -1.71
C GLU A 20 -8.53 -7.76 -3.06
N GLY A 21 -9.23 -7.34 -4.11
CA GLY A 21 -8.67 -7.29 -5.46
C GLY A 21 -7.87 -6.02 -5.75
N TRP A 22 -7.25 -5.99 -6.91
CA TRP A 22 -6.62 -4.78 -7.45
C TRP A 22 -6.97 -4.60 -8.92
N SER A 23 -7.19 -3.36 -9.34
CA SER A 23 -7.33 -2.98 -10.74
C SER A 23 -6.52 -1.73 -11.03
N PHE A 24 -5.74 -1.76 -12.12
CA PHE A 24 -5.03 -0.59 -12.64
C PHE A 24 -5.79 0.12 -13.77
N ASN A 25 -6.90 -0.47 -14.22
CA ASN A 25 -7.71 0.05 -15.34
C ASN A 25 -8.70 1.14 -14.91
N VAL A 26 -8.56 1.61 -13.67
CA VAL A 26 -9.43 2.65 -13.10
C VAL A 26 -8.76 4.00 -13.23
N ASP A 27 -9.45 5.00 -13.74
CA ASP A 27 -9.00 6.39 -13.66
C ASP A 27 -9.53 7.03 -12.37
N ILE A 28 -8.69 7.03 -11.34
CA ILE A 28 -9.01 7.58 -10.02
C ILE A 28 -9.15 9.11 -9.99
N PHE A 29 -8.82 9.80 -11.09
CA PHE A 29 -8.96 11.25 -11.24
C PHE A 29 -10.22 11.62 -12.04
N ASP A 30 -10.99 10.63 -12.52
CA ASP A 30 -12.26 10.85 -13.20
C ASP A 30 -13.43 10.64 -12.24
N ASP A 31 -14.05 11.73 -11.80
CA ASP A 31 -15.18 11.73 -10.84
C ASP A 31 -16.40 10.94 -11.34
N LYS A 32 -16.48 10.65 -12.64
CA LYS A 32 -17.60 9.93 -13.27
C LYS A 32 -17.41 8.43 -13.32
N LYS A 33 -16.19 7.94 -13.04
CA LYS A 33 -15.88 6.52 -13.05
C LYS A 33 -15.84 5.97 -11.63
N ASN A 34 -16.54 4.88 -11.41
CA ASN A 34 -16.47 4.16 -10.14
C ASN A 34 -15.05 3.64 -9.91
N ILE A 35 -14.51 3.92 -8.72
CA ILE A 35 -13.22 3.40 -8.27
C ILE A 35 -13.29 1.89 -8.01
N PHE A 36 -14.49 1.34 -7.90
CA PHE A 36 -14.78 -0.05 -7.60
C PHE A 36 -15.33 -0.77 -8.83
N GLU A 37 -14.59 -1.72 -9.35
CA GLU A 37 -15.02 -2.60 -10.45
C GLU A 37 -15.66 -3.91 -9.97
N SER A 38 -15.84 -4.10 -8.66
CA SER A 38 -16.41 -5.34 -8.14
C SER A 38 -17.88 -5.17 -7.77
N ASP A 39 -18.66 -6.22 -8.01
CA ASP A 39 -20.06 -6.32 -7.56
C ASP A 39 -20.18 -6.35 -6.02
N ASN A 40 -19.05 -6.47 -5.33
CA ASN A 40 -18.98 -6.43 -3.89
C ASN A 40 -18.51 -5.05 -3.40
N PRO A 41 -19.41 -4.22 -2.83
CA PRO A 41 -19.07 -2.87 -2.36
C PRO A 41 -18.07 -2.85 -1.19
N TRP A 42 -17.79 -4.00 -0.59
CA TRP A 42 -16.81 -4.16 0.51
C TRP A 42 -15.42 -4.54 0.01
N MET A 43 -15.28 -4.89 -1.27
CA MET A 43 -13.97 -5.16 -1.87
C MET A 43 -13.35 -3.85 -2.38
N GLY A 44 -12.44 -3.31 -1.61
CA GLY A 44 -11.65 -2.15 -2.02
C GLY A 44 -10.66 -2.48 -3.15
N ASN A 45 -10.35 -1.48 -3.97
CA ASN A 45 -9.24 -1.59 -4.92
C ASN A 45 -7.93 -1.22 -4.23
N THR A 46 -7.11 -2.20 -3.86
CA THR A 46 -5.82 -1.98 -3.18
C THR A 46 -4.77 -1.25 -4.06
N ALA A 47 -5.04 -1.07 -5.37
CA ALA A 47 -4.17 -0.30 -6.25
C ALA A 47 -4.34 1.22 -6.14
N VAL A 48 -5.35 1.72 -5.45
CA VAL A 48 -5.69 3.16 -5.39
C VAL A 48 -4.52 4.00 -4.88
N ALA A 49 -3.86 3.59 -3.81
CA ALA A 49 -2.72 4.34 -3.30
C ALA A 49 -1.57 4.44 -4.31
N ARG A 50 -1.27 3.36 -5.01
CA ARG A 50 -0.26 3.36 -6.07
C ARG A 50 -0.67 4.25 -7.25
N LEU A 51 -1.93 4.19 -7.69
CA LEU A 51 -2.46 5.02 -8.77
C LEU A 51 -2.40 6.50 -8.42
N LEU A 52 -2.74 6.88 -7.17
CA LEU A 52 -2.71 8.26 -6.69
C LEU A 52 -1.28 8.80 -6.56
N PHE A 53 -0.38 8.05 -5.92
CA PHE A 53 0.87 8.58 -5.40
C PHE A 53 2.13 8.15 -6.15
N LYS A 54 2.04 7.23 -7.13
CA LYS A 54 3.19 6.87 -7.96
C LYS A 54 3.66 8.04 -8.82
N ASN A 55 2.73 8.88 -9.27
CA ASN A 55 3.04 10.09 -10.05
C ASN A 55 2.64 11.34 -9.24
N GLU A 56 3.57 11.84 -8.42
CA GLU A 56 3.34 12.99 -7.55
C GLU A 56 2.96 14.27 -8.32
N LYS A 57 3.49 14.45 -9.53
CA LYS A 57 3.13 15.61 -10.37
C LYS A 57 1.67 15.55 -10.79
N LYS A 58 1.18 14.35 -11.17
CA LYS A 58 -0.24 14.15 -11.51
C LYS A 58 -1.13 14.38 -10.30
N PHE A 59 -0.74 13.87 -9.13
CA PHE A 59 -1.44 14.11 -7.86
C PHE A 59 -1.52 15.62 -7.55
N SER A 60 -0.41 16.33 -7.56
CA SER A 60 -0.37 17.77 -7.25
C SER A 60 -1.16 18.62 -8.25
N TYR A 61 -1.25 18.19 -9.51
CA TYR A 61 -2.09 18.86 -10.50
C TYR A 61 -3.58 18.76 -10.18
N HIS A 62 -4.06 17.57 -9.76
CA HIS A 62 -5.49 17.35 -9.45
C HIS A 62 -5.86 17.81 -8.03
N PHE A 63 -4.90 17.82 -7.11
CA PHE A 63 -5.10 18.17 -5.71
C PHE A 63 -4.12 19.27 -5.24
N PRO A 64 -4.18 20.49 -5.85
CA PRO A 64 -3.22 21.56 -5.55
C PRO A 64 -3.29 22.06 -4.09
N GLN A 65 -4.39 21.77 -3.39
CA GLN A 65 -4.57 22.09 -1.99
C GLN A 65 -3.75 21.18 -1.04
N TYR A 66 -3.10 20.14 -1.56
CA TYR A 66 -2.29 19.22 -0.76
C TYR A 66 -0.84 19.16 -1.27
N GLU A 67 0.09 19.19 -0.34
CA GLU A 67 1.51 18.97 -0.54
C GLU A 67 1.90 17.58 -0.02
N ILE A 68 2.60 16.77 -0.83
CA ILE A 68 3.14 15.49 -0.38
C ILE A 68 4.43 15.75 0.38
N ILE A 69 4.38 15.61 1.72
CA ILE A 69 5.56 15.76 2.58
C ILE A 69 6.37 14.47 2.63
N LYS A 70 5.69 13.31 2.50
CA LYS A 70 6.31 12.00 2.58
C LYS A 70 5.58 11.01 1.70
N ASN A 71 6.33 10.25 0.91
CA ASN A 71 5.82 9.16 0.08
C ASN A 71 6.89 8.06 0.04
N GLU A 72 6.77 7.10 0.92
CA GLU A 72 7.76 6.03 1.11
C GLU A 72 7.12 4.67 0.98
N LEU A 73 7.86 3.76 0.36
CA LEU A 73 7.57 2.33 0.38
C LEU A 73 8.13 1.73 1.66
N SER A 74 7.37 0.88 2.31
CA SER A 74 7.74 0.34 3.61
C SER A 74 7.12 -1.03 3.85
N GLU A 75 7.65 -1.71 4.87
CA GLU A 75 7.13 -2.92 5.48
C GLU A 75 6.97 -4.10 4.52
N PHE A 76 7.53 -5.21 4.91
CA PHE A 76 7.37 -6.52 4.29
C PHE A 76 6.96 -7.54 5.37
N SER A 77 7.91 -8.06 6.13
CA SER A 77 7.66 -9.07 7.15
C SER A 77 6.81 -8.54 8.31
N ILE A 78 7.02 -7.28 8.69
CA ILE A 78 6.27 -6.64 9.78
C ILE A 78 4.81 -6.45 9.37
N PHE A 79 4.55 -6.05 8.13
CA PHE A 79 3.19 -5.89 7.60
C PHE A 79 2.40 -7.21 7.64
N LEU A 80 3.02 -8.31 7.24
CA LEU A 80 2.42 -9.64 7.31
C LEU A 80 2.08 -10.04 8.74
N ASN A 81 2.96 -9.75 9.69
CA ASN A 81 2.74 -10.08 11.10
C ASN A 81 1.75 -9.15 11.82
N SER A 82 1.44 -7.99 11.25
CA SER A 82 0.50 -7.02 11.84
C SER A 82 -0.97 -7.33 11.53
N GLY A 83 -1.24 -8.31 10.67
CA GLY A 83 -2.59 -8.59 10.16
C GLY A 83 -3.08 -7.58 9.11
N GLY A 84 -2.17 -6.80 8.50
CA GLY A 84 -2.44 -5.62 7.69
C GLY A 84 -3.53 -5.73 6.63
N VAL A 85 -3.49 -6.72 5.76
CA VAL A 85 -4.51 -6.93 4.70
C VAL A 85 -5.42 -8.12 5.03
N ILE A 86 -5.08 -8.92 6.04
CA ILE A 86 -5.70 -10.22 6.23
C ILE A 86 -6.08 -10.43 7.69
N ASN A 87 -7.38 -10.44 7.95
CA ASN A 87 -7.94 -10.65 9.30
C ASN A 87 -7.64 -12.01 9.94
N ASN A 88 -7.06 -12.96 9.19
CA ASN A 88 -6.87 -14.35 9.61
C ASN A 88 -5.39 -14.79 9.64
N ILE A 89 -4.44 -13.87 9.70
CA ILE A 89 -3.04 -14.24 9.85
C ILE A 89 -2.74 -14.56 11.32
N PHE A 90 -2.01 -15.65 11.50
CA PHE A 90 -1.47 -16.02 12.80
C PHE A 90 -0.44 -14.97 13.26
N TYR A 91 -0.78 -14.23 14.33
CA TYR A 91 0.14 -13.26 14.92
C TYR A 91 1.27 -13.97 15.68
N ILE A 92 2.50 -13.65 15.32
CA ILE A 92 3.71 -14.14 16.01
C ILE A 92 4.23 -12.99 16.90
N SER A 93 4.17 -13.20 18.21
CA SER A 93 4.78 -12.24 19.14
C SER A 93 6.29 -12.27 19.03
N VAL A 94 6.88 -11.15 18.60
CA VAL A 94 8.34 -11.00 18.47
C VAL A 94 8.85 -10.02 19.53
N ASN A 95 9.99 -10.32 20.13
CA ASN A 95 10.63 -9.40 21.05
C ASN A 95 11.26 -8.21 20.30
N LYS A 96 11.64 -7.16 21.03
CA LYS A 96 12.19 -5.91 20.45
C LYS A 96 13.43 -6.14 19.59
N PHE A 97 14.30 -7.08 19.94
CA PHE A 97 15.51 -7.39 19.17
C PHE A 97 15.15 -7.94 17.78
N PHE A 98 14.31 -8.97 17.73
CA PHE A 98 13.86 -9.56 16.46
C PHE A 98 13.04 -8.57 15.63
N PHE A 99 12.20 -7.74 16.26
CA PHE A 99 11.47 -6.68 15.56
C PHE A 99 12.42 -5.70 14.85
N ASN A 100 13.47 -5.25 15.55
CA ASN A 100 14.47 -4.35 14.97
C ASN A 100 15.25 -5.02 13.83
N LEU A 101 15.59 -6.30 13.99
CA LEU A 101 16.28 -7.08 12.94
C LEU A 101 15.40 -7.24 11.70
N LEU A 102 14.13 -7.63 11.85
CA LEU A 102 13.17 -7.73 10.74
C LEU A 102 13.01 -6.38 10.03
N ASN A 103 12.84 -5.30 10.78
CA ASN A 103 12.73 -3.96 10.21
C ASN A 103 13.99 -3.53 9.46
N PHE A 104 15.16 -3.92 9.91
CA PHE A 104 16.42 -3.67 9.20
C PHE A 104 16.49 -4.46 7.89
N VAL A 105 16.15 -5.73 7.92
CA VAL A 105 16.11 -6.60 6.73
C VAL A 105 15.05 -6.09 5.73
N ASP A 106 13.86 -5.74 6.18
CA ASP A 106 12.78 -5.17 5.37
C ASP A 106 13.26 -3.92 4.61
N LYS A 107 13.97 -3.02 5.29
CA LYS A 107 14.52 -1.81 4.66
C LYS A 107 15.51 -2.13 3.53
N ILE A 108 16.38 -3.12 3.72
CA ILE A 108 17.34 -3.55 2.69
C ILE A 108 16.59 -4.15 1.50
N LEU A 109 15.66 -5.08 1.74
CA LEU A 109 14.88 -5.74 0.70
C LEU A 109 14.07 -4.74 -0.13
N ILE A 110 13.40 -3.80 0.55
CA ILE A 110 12.59 -2.76 -0.10
C ILE A 110 13.47 -1.78 -0.86
N PHE A 111 14.63 -1.40 -0.33
CA PHE A 111 15.57 -0.53 -1.04
C PHE A 111 16.08 -1.16 -2.34
N LEU A 112 16.43 -2.45 -2.32
CA LEU A 112 16.94 -3.17 -3.48
C LEU A 112 15.86 -3.52 -4.50
N LEU A 113 14.69 -3.99 -4.04
CA LEU A 113 13.63 -4.55 -4.87
C LEU A 113 12.23 -4.09 -4.41
N PRO A 114 11.92 -2.78 -4.48
CA PRO A 114 10.68 -2.23 -3.91
C PRO A 114 9.41 -2.81 -4.55
N ASN A 115 9.43 -3.08 -5.87
CA ASN A 115 8.27 -3.64 -6.56
C ASN A 115 7.98 -5.11 -6.20
N ILE A 116 8.91 -5.77 -5.51
CA ILE A 116 8.75 -7.15 -5.06
C ILE A 116 8.32 -7.19 -3.60
N PHE A 117 9.01 -6.46 -2.73
CA PHE A 117 8.89 -6.61 -1.28
C PHE A 117 8.03 -5.56 -0.58
N ALA A 118 7.85 -4.36 -1.13
CA ALA A 118 7.07 -3.35 -0.44
C ALA A 118 5.58 -3.73 -0.38
N LEU A 119 5.05 -3.93 0.81
CA LEU A 119 3.63 -4.24 1.02
C LEU A 119 2.83 -3.03 1.48
N ASN A 120 3.51 -1.95 1.88
CA ASN A 120 2.88 -0.76 2.40
C ASN A 120 3.51 0.51 1.79
N ARG A 121 2.66 1.52 1.60
CA ARG A 121 3.04 2.88 1.21
C ARG A 121 2.66 3.85 2.31
N ARG A 122 3.64 4.53 2.87
CA ARG A 122 3.45 5.55 3.89
C ARG A 122 3.40 6.93 3.26
N ILE A 123 2.28 7.62 3.47
CA ILE A 123 2.02 8.92 2.85
C ILE A 123 1.70 9.94 3.94
N VAL A 124 2.32 11.12 3.84
CA VAL A 124 2.00 12.28 4.67
C VAL A 124 1.66 13.44 3.74
N LEU A 125 0.45 13.93 3.86
CA LEU A 125 -0.05 15.09 3.14
C LEU A 125 -0.17 16.27 4.09
N LYS A 126 0.20 17.45 3.63
CA LYS A 126 -0.03 18.73 4.30
C LYS A 126 -1.03 19.52 3.47
N LYS A 127 -2.07 20.02 4.11
CA LYS A 127 -3.02 20.93 3.46
C LYS A 127 -2.41 22.31 3.40
N ASN A 128 -2.33 22.89 2.22
CA ASN A 128 -1.97 24.28 2.02
C ASN A 128 -3.11 25.17 2.52
N LYS A 129 -2.76 26.29 3.16
CA LYS A 129 -3.73 27.26 3.64
C LYS A 129 -4.29 28.11 2.50
#